data_05e6cbf3676a0f31542983bd53c755c6
#
_entry.id   05e6cbf3676a0f31542983bd53c755c6
#
_cell.length_a   1.000
_cell.length_b   1.000
_cell.length_c   1.000
_cell.angle_alpha   90.00
_cell.angle_beta   90.00
_cell.angle_gamma   90.00
#
_symmetry.space_group_name_H-M   'P 1'
#
loop_
_entity.id
_entity.type
_entity.pdbx_description
1 polymer ?
#
loop_
_entity_poly.entity_id
_entity_poly.type
_entity_poly.pdbx_seq_one_letter_code
_entity_poly.pdbx_strand_id
1 'polypeptide(L)'
;LVHELGHALAFAASGQSSRIVLYHFGGLAVPTGMPAPALKSPLRRLAVSAAGPVAQLCLAIVVVAIVMMLGYQVPDPGFLSSLPIIGNSLEEVSLAGQPIPSMLGRLMVYHLLFVNIAWAILNLLPVQPLDGGRIVLEGLKVFGVSAADQIASLFGLLIAGVVAVWAYQHQETYLMVLFGVLGVGCYQRLVSSGVRG
;
A
#
# COMPACT_ATOMS: atom_id res chain seq x y z
N LEU A 1 9.79 6.39 -2.89
CA LEU A 1 9.84 6.99 -4.23
C LEU A 1 9.09 6.20 -5.29
N VAL A 2 9.32 4.88 -5.43
CA VAL A 2 8.64 4.06 -6.46
C VAL A 2 7.12 4.09 -6.31
N HIS A 3 6.61 4.00 -5.10
CA HIS A 3 5.21 4.14 -4.77
C HIS A 3 4.62 5.47 -5.29
N GLU A 4 5.24 6.59 -4.94
CA GLU A 4 4.79 7.91 -5.38
C GLU A 4 4.93 8.10 -6.90
N LEU A 5 5.94 7.49 -7.50
CA LEU A 5 6.10 7.48 -8.95
C LEU A 5 4.94 6.75 -9.63
N GLY A 6 4.48 5.64 -9.05
CA GLY A 6 3.28 4.93 -9.51
C GLY A 6 2.06 5.85 -9.56
N HIS A 7 1.78 6.57 -8.47
CA HIS A 7 0.69 7.55 -8.44
C HIS A 7 0.89 8.68 -9.45
N ALA A 8 2.10 9.24 -9.54
CA ALA A 8 2.40 10.33 -10.47
C ALA A 8 2.20 9.93 -11.93
N LEU A 9 2.62 8.71 -12.31
CA LEU A 9 2.38 8.16 -13.65
C LEU A 9 0.89 7.95 -13.94
N ALA A 10 0.12 7.46 -12.96
CA ALA A 10 -1.31 7.30 -13.10
C ALA A 10 -2.06 8.63 -13.20
N PHE A 11 -1.61 9.67 -12.48
CA PHE A 11 -2.09 11.03 -12.65
C PHE A 11 -1.79 11.53 -14.06
N ALA A 12 -0.54 11.40 -14.53
CA ALA A 12 -0.15 11.82 -15.88
C ALA A 12 -0.96 11.11 -16.98
N ALA A 13 -1.18 9.80 -16.84
CA ALA A 13 -2.03 9.01 -17.74
C ALA A 13 -3.50 9.44 -17.71
N SER A 14 -3.93 10.12 -16.65
CA SER A 14 -5.26 10.71 -16.52
C SER A 14 -5.32 12.16 -16.98
N GLY A 15 -4.23 12.72 -17.54
CA GLY A 15 -4.12 14.11 -17.95
C GLY A 15 -3.94 15.11 -16.81
N GLN A 16 -3.58 14.62 -15.61
CA GLN A 16 -3.37 15.41 -14.41
C GLN A 16 -1.88 15.60 -14.15
N SER A 17 -1.41 16.83 -14.13
CA SER A 17 -0.06 17.12 -13.63
C SER A 17 0.05 16.85 -12.13
N SER A 18 1.17 16.33 -11.69
CA SER A 18 1.44 16.10 -10.27
C SER A 18 2.91 16.38 -9.96
N ARG A 19 3.20 16.65 -8.71
CA ARG A 19 4.56 16.76 -8.18
C ARG A 19 4.75 15.81 -7.01
N ILE A 20 5.92 15.19 -6.90
CA ILE A 20 6.28 14.37 -5.75
C ILE A 20 6.93 15.29 -4.73
N VAL A 21 6.36 15.36 -3.54
CA VAL A 21 6.90 16.11 -2.40
C VAL A 21 7.41 15.10 -1.39
N LEU A 22 8.68 15.23 -0.99
CA LEU A 22 9.30 14.36 0.01
C LEU A 22 9.17 15.01 1.39
N TYR A 23 8.69 14.25 2.36
CA TYR A 23 8.59 14.62 3.77
C TYR A 23 9.45 13.68 4.61
N HIS A 24 9.62 13.99 5.89
CA HIS A 24 10.40 13.19 6.82
C HIS A 24 9.94 11.73 6.93
N PHE A 25 8.67 11.45 6.69
CA PHE A 25 8.07 10.11 6.80
C PHE A 25 7.71 9.48 5.44
N GLY A 26 8.17 10.03 4.32
CA GLY A 26 7.88 9.48 3.00
C GLY A 26 7.71 10.52 1.91
N GLY A 27 7.08 10.12 0.80
CA GLY A 27 6.70 10.98 -0.30
C GLY A 27 5.19 11.14 -0.39
N LEU A 28 4.76 12.13 -1.15
CA LEU A 28 3.37 12.32 -1.52
C LEU A 28 3.31 12.85 -2.95
N ALA A 29 2.59 12.13 -3.82
CA ALA A 29 2.27 12.62 -5.16
C ALA A 29 1.08 13.59 -5.07
N VAL A 30 1.36 14.87 -5.20
CA VAL A 30 0.36 15.93 -5.09
C VAL A 30 -0.06 16.36 -6.49
N PRO A 31 -1.36 16.23 -6.86
CA PRO A 31 -1.85 16.77 -8.12
C PRO A 31 -1.72 18.30 -8.12
N THR A 32 -1.36 18.87 -9.27
CA THR A 32 -1.18 20.32 -9.46
C THR A 32 -2.13 20.86 -10.52
N GLY A 33 -2.51 22.13 -10.38
CA GLY A 33 -3.45 22.77 -11.30
C GLY A 33 -4.90 22.37 -11.07
N MET A 34 -5.74 22.59 -12.07
CA MET A 34 -7.16 22.21 -12.02
C MET A 34 -7.31 20.69 -12.19
N PRO A 35 -8.27 20.05 -11.47
CA PRO A 35 -8.51 18.62 -11.61
C PRO A 35 -8.85 18.25 -13.05
N ALA A 36 -8.14 17.24 -13.60
CA ALA A 36 -8.43 16.75 -14.94
C ALA A 36 -9.85 16.17 -15.02
N PRO A 37 -10.58 16.40 -16.12
CA PRO A 37 -11.94 15.86 -16.30
C PRO A 37 -12.02 14.33 -16.11
N ALA A 38 -10.98 13.61 -16.49
CA ALA A 38 -10.89 12.15 -16.30
C ALA A 38 -10.97 11.74 -14.82
N LEU A 39 -10.47 12.54 -13.90
CA LEU A 39 -10.51 12.25 -12.44
C LEU A 39 -11.90 12.47 -11.81
N LYS A 40 -12.89 12.94 -12.56
CA LYS A 40 -14.30 12.90 -12.11
C LYS A 40 -14.82 11.47 -12.02
N SER A 41 -14.27 10.54 -12.80
CA SER A 41 -14.64 9.12 -12.76
C SER A 41 -14.07 8.43 -11.51
N PRO A 42 -14.91 7.75 -10.70
CA PRO A 42 -14.44 6.95 -9.57
C PRO A 42 -13.45 5.84 -9.99
N LEU A 43 -13.65 5.23 -11.17
CA LEU A 43 -12.77 4.19 -11.69
C LEU A 43 -11.34 4.73 -11.94
N ARG A 44 -11.20 5.97 -12.42
CA ARG A 44 -9.88 6.59 -12.62
C ARG A 44 -9.21 6.91 -11.29
N ARG A 45 -9.96 7.39 -10.29
CA ARG A 45 -9.42 7.62 -8.94
C ARG A 45 -9.00 6.32 -8.26
N LEU A 46 -9.77 5.25 -8.45
CA LEU A 46 -9.40 3.90 -7.99
C LEU A 46 -8.08 3.46 -8.62
N ALA A 47 -7.93 3.58 -9.94
CA ALA A 47 -6.71 3.24 -10.65
C ALA A 47 -5.49 4.05 -10.15
N VAL A 48 -5.68 5.36 -9.91
CA VAL A 48 -4.62 6.20 -9.32
C VAL A 48 -4.24 5.70 -7.93
N SER A 49 -5.21 5.38 -7.06
CA SER A 49 -4.93 4.88 -5.71
C SER A 49 -4.23 3.52 -5.72
N ALA A 50 -4.54 2.64 -6.67
CA ALA A 50 -3.90 1.33 -6.79
C ALA A 50 -2.47 1.42 -7.39
N ALA A 51 -2.16 2.49 -8.13
CA ALA A 51 -0.93 2.58 -8.91
C ALA A 51 0.35 2.60 -8.06
N GLY A 52 0.33 3.21 -6.88
CA GLY A 52 1.46 3.22 -5.94
C GLY A 52 1.82 1.82 -5.45
N PRO A 53 0.91 1.11 -4.78
CA PRO A 53 1.15 -0.28 -4.35
C PRO A 53 1.51 -1.22 -5.51
N VAL A 54 0.83 -1.10 -6.66
CA VAL A 54 1.13 -1.91 -7.85
C VAL A 54 2.56 -1.67 -8.34
N ALA A 55 3.03 -0.42 -8.40
CA ALA A 55 4.39 -0.10 -8.82
C ALA A 55 5.44 -0.74 -7.88
N GLN A 56 5.19 -0.76 -6.57
CA GLN A 56 6.07 -1.42 -5.60
C GLN A 56 6.09 -2.94 -5.78
N LEU A 57 4.93 -3.57 -5.95
CA LEU A 57 4.84 -5.02 -6.18
C LEU A 57 5.49 -5.41 -7.51
N CYS A 58 5.31 -4.62 -8.57
CA CYS A 58 6.01 -4.82 -9.84
C CYS A 58 7.54 -4.73 -9.66
N LEU A 59 8.04 -3.75 -8.91
CA LEU A 59 9.47 -3.68 -8.62
C LEU A 59 9.95 -4.92 -7.85
N ALA A 60 9.21 -5.37 -6.84
CA ALA A 60 9.55 -6.57 -6.08
C ALA A 60 9.63 -7.80 -7.00
N ILE A 61 8.65 -7.99 -7.90
CA ILE A 61 8.66 -9.07 -8.89
C ILE A 61 9.89 -8.99 -9.81
N VAL A 62 10.22 -7.79 -10.29
CA VAL A 62 11.41 -7.58 -11.15
C VAL A 62 12.69 -7.94 -10.39
N VAL A 63 12.81 -7.54 -9.13
CA VAL A 63 13.97 -7.87 -8.28
C VAL A 63 14.09 -9.38 -8.09
N VAL A 64 12.98 -10.07 -7.76
CA VAL A 64 12.94 -11.53 -7.63
C VAL A 64 13.38 -12.19 -8.93
N ALA A 65 12.81 -11.78 -10.06
CA ALA A 65 13.15 -12.34 -11.37
C ALA A 65 14.65 -12.17 -11.70
N ILE A 66 15.23 -10.99 -11.45
CA ILE A 66 16.66 -10.75 -11.67
C ILE A 66 17.52 -11.66 -10.79
N VAL A 67 17.21 -11.78 -9.49
CA VAL A 67 17.97 -12.62 -8.56
C VAL A 67 17.94 -14.07 -9.00
N MET A 68 16.76 -14.59 -9.39
CA MET A 68 16.59 -15.95 -9.90
C MET A 68 17.32 -16.17 -11.24
N MET A 69 17.24 -15.23 -12.17
CA MET A 69 17.94 -15.32 -13.47
C MET A 69 19.47 -15.36 -13.30
N LEU A 70 19.98 -14.73 -12.25
CA LEU A 70 21.42 -14.80 -11.88
C LEU A 70 21.79 -16.09 -11.17
N GLY A 71 20.84 -16.99 -10.92
CA GLY A 71 21.06 -18.27 -10.24
C GLY A 71 21.19 -18.17 -8.72
N TYR A 72 20.76 -17.04 -8.14
CA TYR A 72 20.84 -16.82 -6.69
C TYR A 72 19.53 -17.09 -5.97
N GLN A 73 19.64 -17.44 -4.69
CA GLN A 73 18.52 -17.55 -3.76
C GLN A 73 17.91 -16.17 -3.50
N VAL A 74 16.58 -16.12 -3.46
CA VAL A 74 15.85 -14.92 -3.07
C VAL A 74 15.78 -14.86 -1.53
N PRO A 75 16.34 -13.81 -0.90
CA PRO A 75 16.24 -13.66 0.55
C PRO A 75 14.78 -13.50 0.98
N ASP A 76 14.29 -14.40 1.84
CA ASP A 76 12.93 -14.30 2.37
C ASP A 76 12.80 -13.10 3.33
N PRO A 77 11.85 -12.19 3.11
CA PRO A 77 11.53 -11.13 4.05
C PRO A 77 10.91 -11.60 5.38
N GLY A 78 10.76 -12.91 5.60
CA GLY A 78 10.35 -13.55 6.84
C GLY A 78 8.84 -13.54 7.08
N PHE A 79 8.15 -12.42 6.84
CA PHE A 79 6.70 -12.35 7.04
C PHE A 79 5.88 -13.02 5.92
N LEU A 80 6.47 -13.22 4.73
CA LEU A 80 5.79 -13.88 3.61
C LEU A 80 5.70 -15.38 3.79
N SER A 81 6.73 -16.01 4.34
CA SER A 81 6.75 -17.44 4.66
C SER A 81 5.73 -17.81 5.75
N SER A 82 5.35 -16.85 6.60
CA SER A 82 4.30 -17.05 7.61
C SER A 82 2.87 -17.01 7.05
N LEU A 83 2.68 -16.63 5.77
CA LEU A 83 1.36 -16.58 5.14
C LEU A 83 0.92 -17.98 4.70
N PRO A 84 -0.22 -18.53 5.22
CA PRO A 84 -0.62 -19.92 5.01
C PRO A 84 -0.92 -20.29 3.56
N ILE A 85 -1.21 -19.30 2.70
CA ILE A 85 -1.60 -19.53 1.30
C ILE A 85 -0.40 -19.59 0.36
N ILE A 86 0.65 -18.82 0.62
CA ILE A 86 1.78 -18.63 -0.30
C ILE A 86 3.13 -19.00 0.32
N GLY A 87 3.16 -19.29 1.64
CA GLY A 87 4.39 -19.56 2.38
C GLY A 87 5.21 -20.72 1.78
N ASN A 88 4.58 -21.85 1.53
CA ASN A 88 5.26 -23.03 0.97
C ASN A 88 5.85 -22.77 -0.42
N SER A 89 5.10 -22.11 -1.30
CA SER A 89 5.58 -21.77 -2.65
C SER A 89 6.71 -20.75 -2.63
N LEU A 90 6.68 -19.82 -1.68
CA LEU A 90 7.75 -18.84 -1.50
C LEU A 90 9.01 -19.48 -0.89
N GLU A 91 8.86 -20.44 0.00
CA GLU A 91 9.98 -21.18 0.56
C GLU A 91 10.73 -21.96 -0.52
N GLU A 92 10.03 -22.67 -1.41
CA GLU A 92 10.63 -23.33 -2.56
C GLU A 92 11.40 -22.36 -3.46
N VAL A 93 10.82 -21.19 -3.77
CA VAL A 93 11.46 -20.14 -4.57
C VAL A 93 12.67 -19.54 -3.83
N SER A 94 12.59 -19.33 -2.53
CA SER A 94 13.67 -18.76 -1.73
C SER A 94 14.87 -19.69 -1.60
N LEU A 95 14.64 -21.01 -1.63
CA LEU A 95 15.69 -22.02 -1.56
C LEU A 95 16.31 -22.39 -2.91
N ALA A 96 15.70 -21.96 -4.03
CA ALA A 96 16.22 -22.25 -5.36
C ALA A 96 17.49 -21.42 -5.67
N GLY A 97 18.56 -22.09 -6.11
CA GLY A 97 19.82 -21.43 -6.51
C GLY A 97 20.91 -21.44 -5.45
N GLN A 98 21.93 -20.59 -5.64
CA GLN A 98 23.08 -20.46 -4.74
C GLN A 98 22.91 -19.23 -3.83
N PRO A 99 23.43 -19.25 -2.59
CA PRO A 99 23.42 -18.07 -1.75
C PRO A 99 24.14 -16.91 -2.43
N ILE A 100 23.60 -15.69 -2.31
CA ILE A 100 24.26 -14.48 -2.78
C ILE A 100 25.62 -14.36 -2.06
N PRO A 101 26.78 -14.34 -2.77
CA PRO A 101 28.10 -14.38 -2.15
C PRO A 101 28.39 -13.17 -1.24
N SER A 102 27.92 -12.00 -1.63
CA SER A 102 28.11 -10.76 -0.89
C SER A 102 27.04 -10.62 0.20
N MET A 103 27.49 -10.49 1.46
CA MET A 103 26.59 -10.19 2.59
C MET A 103 25.84 -8.86 2.36
N LEU A 104 26.54 -7.85 1.85
CA LEU A 104 25.92 -6.55 1.53
C LEU A 104 24.85 -6.71 0.43
N GLY A 105 25.15 -7.47 -0.63
CA GLY A 105 24.18 -7.76 -1.70
C GLY A 105 22.94 -8.46 -1.18
N ARG A 106 23.11 -9.47 -0.32
CA ARG A 106 21.99 -10.18 0.32
C ARG A 106 21.13 -9.25 1.18
N LEU A 107 21.75 -8.41 2.01
CA LEU A 107 21.05 -7.42 2.83
C LEU A 107 20.32 -6.37 1.98
N MET A 108 20.94 -5.91 0.89
CA MET A 108 20.30 -4.96 -0.03
C MET A 108 19.05 -5.56 -0.68
N VAL A 109 19.14 -6.77 -1.22
CA VAL A 109 17.99 -7.46 -1.82
C VAL A 109 16.90 -7.70 -0.78
N TYR A 110 17.27 -8.20 0.41
CA TYR A 110 16.33 -8.41 1.52
C TYR A 110 15.55 -7.13 1.86
N HIS A 111 16.25 -6.03 2.15
CA HIS A 111 15.60 -4.78 2.52
C HIS A 111 14.79 -4.17 1.38
N LEU A 112 15.26 -4.31 0.14
CA LEU A 112 14.53 -3.83 -1.03
C LEU A 112 13.20 -4.59 -1.20
N LEU A 113 13.21 -5.91 -1.05
CA LEU A 113 11.99 -6.72 -1.09
C LEU A 113 11.09 -6.42 0.12
N PHE A 114 11.65 -6.41 1.33
CA PHE A 114 10.91 -6.12 2.56
C PHE A 114 10.17 -4.79 2.46
N VAL A 115 10.87 -3.69 2.15
CA VAL A 115 10.26 -2.36 2.09
C VAL A 115 9.19 -2.28 1.00
N ASN A 116 9.46 -2.84 -0.20
CA ASN A 116 8.48 -2.74 -1.29
C ASN A 116 7.23 -3.58 -1.02
N ILE A 117 7.37 -4.76 -0.43
CA ILE A 117 6.23 -5.64 -0.17
C ILE A 117 5.48 -5.21 1.09
N ALA A 118 6.19 -5.02 2.21
CA ALA A 118 5.54 -4.64 3.47
C ALA A 118 4.83 -3.28 3.37
N TRP A 119 5.46 -2.30 2.72
CA TRP A 119 4.86 -0.98 2.52
C TRP A 119 3.66 -1.03 1.56
N ALA A 120 3.72 -1.85 0.51
CA ALA A 120 2.59 -2.07 -0.38
C ALA A 120 1.41 -2.69 0.36
N ILE A 121 1.64 -3.74 1.17
CA ILE A 121 0.61 -4.40 1.98
C ILE A 121 0.00 -3.41 2.98
N LEU A 122 0.83 -2.64 3.70
CA LEU A 122 0.38 -1.65 4.66
C LEU A 122 -0.50 -0.60 3.97
N ASN A 123 -0.09 -0.10 2.80
CA ASN A 123 -0.88 0.88 2.06
C ASN A 123 -2.15 0.29 1.43
N LEU A 124 -2.23 -1.02 1.21
CA LEU A 124 -3.44 -1.71 0.74
C LEU A 124 -4.45 -1.99 1.86
N LEU A 125 -4.10 -1.76 3.14
CA LEU A 125 -5.08 -1.88 4.21
C LEU A 125 -6.23 -0.88 3.99
N PRO A 126 -7.48 -1.32 4.16
CA PRO A 126 -8.66 -0.53 3.83
C PRO A 126 -8.96 0.54 4.90
N VAL A 127 -7.94 1.34 5.25
CA VAL A 127 -7.96 2.39 6.26
C VAL A 127 -7.59 3.72 5.63
N GLN A 128 -8.49 4.70 5.62
CA GLN A 128 -8.15 6.03 5.12
C GLN A 128 -7.21 6.78 6.10
N PRO A 129 -6.19 7.50 5.62
CA PRO A 129 -5.96 7.95 4.24
C PRO A 129 -5.10 7.02 3.38
N LEU A 130 -4.79 5.79 3.82
CA LEU A 130 -4.03 4.84 3.02
C LEU A 130 -4.73 4.55 1.67
N ASP A 131 -3.96 4.07 0.69
CA ASP A 131 -4.49 3.79 -0.65
C ASP A 131 -5.59 2.74 -0.64
N GLY A 132 -5.47 1.69 0.18
CA GLY A 132 -6.51 0.67 0.36
C GLY A 132 -7.84 1.26 0.81
N GLY A 133 -7.82 2.24 1.72
CA GLY A 133 -9.02 2.95 2.13
C GLY A 133 -9.65 3.77 0.99
N ARG A 134 -8.81 4.35 0.11
CA ARG A 134 -9.28 5.06 -1.09
C ARG A 134 -9.80 4.08 -2.15
N ILE A 135 -9.13 2.93 -2.33
CA ILE A 135 -9.56 1.86 -3.23
C ILE A 135 -10.96 1.37 -2.84
N VAL A 136 -11.20 1.12 -1.56
CA VAL A 136 -12.53 0.71 -1.06
C VAL A 136 -13.56 1.81 -1.33
N LEU A 137 -13.26 3.06 -0.99
CA LEU A 137 -14.15 4.20 -1.22
C LEU A 137 -14.53 4.35 -2.69
N GLU A 138 -13.53 4.42 -3.56
CA GLU A 138 -13.77 4.61 -4.99
C GLU A 138 -14.41 3.37 -5.64
N GLY A 139 -14.08 2.17 -5.16
CA GLY A 139 -14.76 0.94 -5.55
C GLY A 139 -16.25 0.96 -5.23
N LEU A 140 -16.63 1.33 -4.02
CA LEU A 140 -18.04 1.50 -3.65
C LEU A 140 -18.75 2.53 -4.54
N LYS A 141 -18.08 3.63 -4.88
CA LYS A 141 -18.62 4.64 -5.81
C LYS A 141 -18.78 4.13 -7.24
N VAL A 142 -17.88 3.25 -7.71
CA VAL A 142 -18.02 2.57 -9.03
C VAL A 142 -19.29 1.72 -9.07
N PHE A 143 -19.63 1.05 -7.96
CA PHE A 143 -20.84 0.25 -7.84
C PHE A 143 -22.10 1.08 -7.50
N GLY A 144 -22.00 2.42 -7.48
CA GLY A 144 -23.15 3.30 -7.25
C GLY A 144 -23.65 3.34 -5.81
N VAL A 145 -22.84 2.93 -4.84
CA VAL A 145 -23.23 2.93 -3.43
C VAL A 145 -23.32 4.37 -2.92
N SER A 146 -24.51 4.83 -2.56
CA SER A 146 -24.75 6.21 -2.10
C SER A 146 -24.06 6.54 -0.77
N ALA A 147 -23.97 5.56 0.14
CA ALA A 147 -23.31 5.68 1.45
C ALA A 147 -21.81 5.32 1.42
N ALA A 148 -21.13 5.38 0.25
CA ALA A 148 -19.77 4.92 0.07
C ALA A 148 -18.78 5.54 1.07
N ASP A 149 -18.89 6.83 1.35
CA ASP A 149 -18.00 7.53 2.29
C ASP A 149 -18.19 7.05 3.74
N GLN A 150 -19.44 6.79 4.15
CA GLN A 150 -19.76 6.26 5.48
C GLN A 150 -19.28 4.81 5.63
N ILE A 151 -19.58 3.96 4.66
CA ILE A 151 -19.18 2.54 4.68
C ILE A 151 -17.66 2.41 4.67
N ALA A 152 -16.95 3.12 3.80
CA ALA A 152 -15.50 3.09 3.75
C ALA A 152 -14.87 3.60 5.06
N SER A 153 -15.44 4.65 5.68
CA SER A 153 -14.94 5.20 6.93
C SER A 153 -15.20 4.24 8.12
N LEU A 154 -16.38 3.62 8.18
CA LEU A 154 -16.72 2.63 9.20
C LEU A 154 -15.81 1.40 9.09
N PHE A 155 -15.64 0.88 7.88
CA PHE A 155 -14.78 -0.26 7.61
C PHE A 155 -13.32 0.03 7.97
N GLY A 156 -12.83 1.23 7.59
CA GLY A 156 -11.49 1.67 7.95
C GLY A 156 -11.31 1.83 9.46
N LEU A 157 -12.31 2.33 10.19
CA LEU A 157 -12.29 2.44 11.65
C LEU A 157 -12.17 1.05 12.31
N LEU A 158 -12.98 0.09 11.85
CA LEU A 158 -12.96 -1.28 12.40
C LEU A 158 -11.60 -1.95 12.16
N ILE A 159 -11.05 -1.87 10.94
CA ILE A 159 -9.74 -2.45 10.61
C ILE A 159 -8.62 -1.75 11.40
N ALA A 160 -8.65 -0.42 11.49
CA ALA A 160 -7.66 0.31 12.29
C ALA A 160 -7.70 -0.11 13.76
N GLY A 161 -8.89 -0.31 14.34
CA GLY A 161 -9.08 -0.80 15.71
C GLY A 161 -8.50 -2.22 15.89
N VAL A 162 -8.81 -3.13 14.98
CA VAL A 162 -8.28 -4.52 15.02
C VAL A 162 -6.75 -4.52 14.95
N VAL A 163 -6.17 -3.77 14.01
CA VAL A 163 -4.70 -3.69 13.87
C VAL A 163 -4.05 -3.04 15.10
N ALA A 164 -4.65 -1.99 15.66
CA ALA A 164 -4.13 -1.34 16.87
C ALA A 164 -4.14 -2.27 18.07
N VAL A 165 -5.23 -3.05 18.28
CA VAL A 165 -5.32 -4.05 19.35
C VAL A 165 -4.31 -5.18 19.14
N TRP A 166 -4.18 -5.69 17.92
CA TRP A 166 -3.20 -6.70 17.58
C TRP A 166 -1.77 -6.19 17.85
N ALA A 167 -1.44 -4.98 17.42
CA ALA A 167 -0.14 -4.36 17.65
C ALA A 167 0.16 -4.17 19.14
N TYR A 168 -0.85 -3.79 19.94
CA TYR A 168 -0.72 -3.71 21.40
C TYR A 168 -0.35 -5.07 22.01
N GLN A 169 -1.03 -6.16 21.61
CA GLN A 169 -0.76 -7.52 22.12
C GLN A 169 0.65 -8.02 21.75
N HIS A 170 1.19 -7.55 20.60
CA HIS A 170 2.51 -7.95 20.11
C HIS A 170 3.62 -6.94 20.46
N GLN A 171 3.33 -5.97 21.36
CA GLN A 171 4.30 -4.94 21.79
C GLN A 171 4.81 -4.04 20.66
N GLU A 172 4.07 -3.94 19.55
CA GLU A 172 4.39 -3.13 18.37
C GLU A 172 3.87 -1.70 18.56
N THR A 173 4.49 -0.95 19.47
CA THR A 173 4.04 0.38 19.88
C THR A 173 3.86 1.36 18.73
N TYR A 174 4.78 1.33 17.75
CA TYR A 174 4.68 2.22 16.58
C TYR A 174 3.40 1.95 15.76
N LEU A 175 3.12 0.69 15.45
CA LEU A 175 1.91 0.31 14.71
C LEU A 175 0.65 0.61 15.51
N MET A 176 0.66 0.36 16.81
CA MET A 176 -0.46 0.70 17.71
C MET A 176 -0.81 2.18 17.63
N VAL A 177 0.18 3.06 17.78
CA VAL A 177 -0.02 4.52 17.72
C VAL A 177 -0.46 4.96 16.33
N LEU A 178 0.20 4.45 15.28
CA LEU A 178 -0.13 4.77 13.89
C LEU A 178 -1.60 4.44 13.59
N PHE A 179 -2.02 3.19 13.85
CA PHE A 179 -3.40 2.77 13.57
C PHE A 179 -4.42 3.40 14.52
N GLY A 180 -4.04 3.74 15.74
CA GLY A 180 -4.86 4.56 16.63
C GLY A 180 -5.17 5.93 16.03
N VAL A 181 -4.17 6.64 15.53
CA VAL A 181 -4.34 7.94 14.85
C VAL A 181 -5.16 7.82 13.56
N LEU A 182 -4.90 6.80 12.74
CA LEU A 182 -5.68 6.53 11.53
C LEU A 182 -7.14 6.23 11.86
N GLY A 183 -7.41 5.46 12.92
CA GLY A 183 -8.74 5.16 13.40
C GLY A 183 -9.51 6.42 13.82
N VAL A 184 -8.87 7.34 14.56
CA VAL A 184 -9.45 8.64 14.88
C VAL A 184 -9.80 9.42 13.61
N GLY A 185 -8.93 9.41 12.60
CA GLY A 185 -9.19 10.03 11.29
C GLY A 185 -10.42 9.43 10.58
N CYS A 186 -10.57 8.09 10.61
CA CYS A 186 -11.75 7.43 10.06
C CYS A 186 -13.03 7.78 10.83
N TYR A 187 -12.98 7.85 12.15
CA TYR A 187 -14.09 8.28 12.98
C TYR A 187 -14.55 9.71 12.68
N GLN A 188 -13.62 10.65 12.58
CA GLN A 188 -13.93 12.05 12.22
C GLN A 188 -14.64 12.16 10.85
N ARG A 189 -14.19 11.36 9.85
CA ARG A 189 -14.83 11.31 8.53
C ARG A 189 -16.24 10.71 8.61
N LEU A 190 -16.41 9.66 9.41
CA LEU A 190 -17.73 9.03 9.61
C LEU A 190 -18.73 10.03 10.19
N VAL A 191 -18.35 10.77 11.23
CA VAL A 191 -19.20 11.78 11.85
C VAL A 191 -19.51 12.92 10.86
N SER A 192 -18.50 13.42 10.15
CA SER A 192 -18.69 14.52 9.17
C SER A 192 -19.55 14.13 7.97
N SER A 193 -19.54 12.86 7.57
CA SER A 193 -20.39 12.37 6.48
C SER A 193 -21.83 12.10 6.94
N GLY A 194 -22.05 11.73 8.20
CA GLY A 194 -23.38 11.54 8.78
C GLY A 194 -24.18 12.84 8.99
N VAL A 195 -23.50 13.97 9.15
CA VAL A 195 -24.14 15.29 9.32
C VAL A 195 -24.61 15.90 8.00
N ARG A 196 -24.14 15.39 6.86
CA ARG A 196 -24.45 15.91 5.52
C ARG A 196 -25.54 15.12 4.77
N GLY A 197 -26.06 14.07 5.36
CA GLY A 197 -27.19 13.28 4.85
C GLY A 197 -28.47 13.59 5.59
#